data_432f2df049507eb9cc4b643a0fa10281
#
_entry.id   432f2df049507eb9cc4b643a0fa10281
#
_cell.length_a   1.000
_cell.length_b   1.000
_cell.length_c   1.000
_cell.angle_alpha   90.00
_cell.angle_beta   90.00
_cell.angle_gamma   90.00
#
_symmetry.space_group_name_H-M   'P 1'
#
loop_
_entity.id
_entity.type
_entity.pdbx_description
1 polymer ?
#
loop_
_entity_poly.entity_id
_entity_poly.type
_entity_poly.pdbx_seq_one_letter_code
_entity_poly.pdbx_strand_id
1 'polypeptide(L)'
;TPALYHLQPSEEIQYALFVIQAELYRRDAAICLPPSSFEPNENRKRKIKSANLHDFQIRETDSMEPFWNEVLIPNLQISHGGTPVHSLQEIQFLKDTFPDHIKQYDIYEGDKILGGTTLFNTRKTSLAQYISATPYGKSTDALSALSAHIIQKKSSEFDYFSYGHSNEDTGRVLNHT
;
A
#
# COMPACT_ATOMS: atom_id res chain seq x y z
N THR A 1 -0.88 -15.83 -6.54
CA THR A 1 -1.32 -14.98 -5.41
C THR A 1 -0.81 -15.58 -4.11
N PRO A 2 -0.21 -14.81 -3.20
CA PRO A 2 0.25 -15.33 -1.92
C PRO A 2 -0.88 -15.95 -1.10
N ALA A 3 -0.59 -17.03 -0.38
CA ALA A 3 -1.57 -17.78 0.41
C ALA A 3 -2.32 -16.94 1.46
N LEU A 4 -1.68 -15.86 1.94
CA LEU A 4 -2.29 -14.96 2.94
C LEU A 4 -3.50 -14.15 2.43
N TYR A 5 -3.68 -14.04 1.11
CA TYR A 5 -4.88 -13.42 0.52
C TYR A 5 -6.05 -14.42 0.38
N HIS A 6 -5.81 -15.69 0.58
CA HIS A 6 -6.82 -16.72 0.48
C HIS A 6 -7.54 -16.93 1.81
N LEU A 7 -8.84 -17.23 1.77
CA LEU A 7 -9.60 -17.60 2.96
C LEU A 7 -9.13 -18.92 3.56
N GLN A 8 -8.81 -19.85 2.67
CA GLN A 8 -8.25 -21.15 3.01
C GLN A 8 -7.04 -21.43 2.13
N PRO A 9 -5.99 -22.04 2.66
CA PRO A 9 -4.88 -22.50 1.84
C PRO A 9 -5.39 -23.42 0.72
N SER A 10 -4.91 -23.19 -0.50
CA SER A 10 -5.26 -24.02 -1.66
C SER A 10 -4.02 -24.21 -2.53
N GLU A 11 -3.76 -25.44 -2.93
CA GLU A 11 -2.68 -25.81 -3.85
C GLU A 11 -3.18 -26.09 -5.27
N GLU A 12 -4.45 -25.84 -5.55
CA GLU A 12 -5.08 -26.10 -6.86
C GLU A 12 -4.36 -25.40 -8.00
N ILE A 13 -3.95 -24.14 -7.80
CA ILE A 13 -3.19 -23.40 -8.82
C ILE A 13 -1.83 -24.06 -9.05
N GLN A 14 -1.15 -24.52 -8.01
CA GLN A 14 0.15 -25.18 -8.12
C GLN A 14 0.00 -26.52 -8.84
N TYR A 15 -1.06 -27.27 -8.53
CA TYR A 15 -1.38 -28.51 -9.24
C TYR A 15 -1.71 -28.25 -10.70
N ALA A 16 -2.50 -27.25 -11.04
CA ALA A 16 -2.80 -26.88 -12.40
C ALA A 16 -1.53 -26.50 -13.19
N LEU A 17 -0.63 -25.71 -12.59
CA LEU A 17 0.66 -25.37 -13.18
C LEU A 17 1.54 -26.61 -13.43
N PHE A 18 1.54 -27.56 -12.50
CA PHE A 18 2.23 -28.83 -12.69
C PHE A 18 1.68 -29.63 -13.86
N VAL A 19 0.34 -29.74 -13.97
CA VAL A 19 -0.33 -30.50 -15.06
C VAL A 19 -0.01 -29.91 -16.43
N ILE A 20 0.05 -28.59 -16.57
CA ILE A 20 0.39 -27.92 -17.85
C ILE A 20 1.90 -27.80 -18.07
N GLN A 21 2.74 -28.38 -17.19
CA GLN A 21 4.20 -28.31 -17.25
C GLN A 21 4.73 -26.86 -17.32
N ALA A 22 4.14 -25.95 -16.53
CA ALA A 22 4.57 -24.56 -16.48
C ALA A 22 5.97 -24.43 -15.90
N GLU A 23 6.79 -23.60 -16.53
CA GLU A 23 8.12 -23.26 -16.03
C GLU A 23 8.07 -22.05 -15.07
N LEU A 24 8.85 -22.11 -14.00
CA LEU A 24 8.98 -20.99 -13.06
C LEU A 24 9.87 -19.91 -13.70
N TYR A 25 9.24 -18.83 -14.14
CA TYR A 25 9.93 -17.69 -14.75
C TYR A 25 10.46 -16.69 -13.72
N ARG A 26 9.65 -16.38 -12.69
CA ARG A 26 10.00 -15.39 -11.66
C ARG A 26 9.29 -15.69 -10.34
N ARG A 27 9.95 -15.37 -9.24
CA ARG A 27 9.37 -15.41 -7.90
C ARG A 27 9.60 -14.06 -7.21
N ASP A 28 8.51 -13.44 -6.79
CA ASP A 28 8.55 -12.19 -6.02
C ASP A 28 8.29 -12.50 -4.54
N ALA A 29 8.93 -11.73 -3.65
CA ALA A 29 8.65 -11.78 -2.22
C ALA A 29 7.55 -10.78 -1.87
N ALA A 30 6.52 -11.20 -1.14
CA ALA A 30 5.51 -10.31 -0.60
C ALA A 30 5.89 -9.91 0.83
N ILE A 31 5.89 -8.61 1.12
CA ILE A 31 6.16 -8.09 2.46
C ILE A 31 4.82 -7.96 3.19
N CYS A 32 4.67 -8.73 4.26
CA CYS A 32 3.46 -8.77 5.05
C CYS A 32 3.79 -8.67 6.54
N LEU A 33 2.94 -7.99 7.26
CA LEU A 33 3.16 -7.68 8.66
C LEU A 33 1.85 -7.93 9.42
N PRO A 34 1.84 -8.78 10.45
CA PRO A 34 0.71 -8.85 11.38
C PRO A 34 0.65 -7.56 12.19
N PRO A 35 -0.50 -6.84 12.23
CA PRO A 35 -0.60 -5.59 13.00
C PRO A 35 -0.34 -5.77 14.49
N SER A 36 -0.64 -6.94 15.05
CA SER A 36 -0.36 -7.30 16.45
C SER A 36 1.14 -7.35 16.77
N SER A 37 1.99 -7.51 15.75
CA SER A 37 3.45 -7.53 15.86
C SER A 37 4.09 -6.26 15.31
N PHE A 38 3.32 -5.17 15.18
CA PHE A 38 3.85 -3.90 14.69
C PHE A 38 4.76 -3.25 15.74
N GLU A 39 6.03 -3.59 15.66
CA GLU A 39 7.10 -2.98 16.44
C GLU A 39 8.04 -2.22 15.50
N PRO A 40 7.82 -0.92 15.27
CA PRO A 40 8.71 -0.16 14.41
C PRO A 40 10.12 -0.10 15.01
N ASN A 41 11.13 -0.32 14.18
CA ASN A 41 12.53 -0.13 14.59
C ASN A 41 12.81 1.34 14.94
N GLU A 42 13.97 1.61 15.56
CA GLU A 42 14.29 2.95 16.06
C GLU A 42 14.27 4.03 14.96
N ASN A 43 14.68 3.71 13.74
CA ASN A 43 14.61 4.63 12.62
C ASN A 43 13.14 4.97 12.29
N ARG A 44 12.27 3.96 12.23
CA ARG A 44 10.85 4.15 11.96
C ARG A 44 10.15 4.90 13.10
N LYS A 45 10.48 4.58 14.36
CA LYS A 45 9.96 5.33 15.52
C LYS A 45 10.32 6.80 15.45
N ARG A 46 11.59 7.12 15.09
CA ARG A 46 12.05 8.49 14.91
C ARG A 46 11.28 9.23 13.81
N LYS A 47 11.04 8.56 12.66
CA LYS A 47 10.26 9.12 11.55
C LYS A 47 8.81 9.39 11.94
N ILE A 48 8.16 8.44 12.61
CA ILE A 48 6.80 8.63 13.13
C ILE A 48 6.76 9.78 14.13
N LYS A 49 7.73 9.87 15.04
CA LYS A 49 7.83 10.97 16.00
C LYS A 49 8.04 12.32 15.32
N SER A 50 8.89 12.37 14.29
CA SER A 50 9.10 13.57 13.48
C SER A 50 7.82 14.00 12.78
N ALA A 51 7.12 13.06 12.14
CA ALA A 51 5.86 13.32 11.46
C ALA A 51 4.76 13.83 12.43
N ASN A 52 4.76 13.37 13.68
CA ASN A 52 3.80 13.81 14.69
C ASN A 52 4.04 15.26 15.20
N LEU A 53 5.11 15.92 14.79
CA LEU A 53 5.32 17.35 15.04
C LEU A 53 4.55 18.25 14.06
N HIS A 54 4.03 17.67 12.99
CA HIS A 54 3.21 18.35 12.00
C HIS A 54 1.72 18.18 12.32
N ASP A 55 0.91 19.15 11.90
CA ASP A 55 -0.56 19.09 12.02
C ASP A 55 -1.17 18.30 10.87
N PHE A 56 -0.80 17.02 10.79
CA PHE A 56 -1.29 16.13 9.73
C PHE A 56 -2.71 15.65 10.00
N GLN A 57 -3.53 15.74 8.99
CA GLN A 57 -4.89 15.20 8.97
C GLN A 57 -4.95 13.99 8.02
N ILE A 58 -5.28 12.82 8.56
CA ILE A 58 -5.49 11.62 7.78
C ILE A 58 -6.99 11.46 7.58
N ARG A 59 -7.41 11.36 6.32
CA ARG A 59 -8.81 11.28 5.91
C ARG A 59 -9.03 10.02 5.09
N GLU A 60 -10.05 9.25 5.44
CA GLU A 60 -10.64 8.25 4.55
C GLU A 60 -11.54 9.01 3.59
N THR A 61 -11.38 8.81 2.29
CA THR A 61 -12.09 9.58 1.25
C THR A 61 -12.74 8.67 0.22
N ASP A 62 -13.84 9.13 -0.37
CA ASP A 62 -14.52 8.44 -1.45
C ASP A 62 -13.98 8.81 -2.82
N SER A 63 -13.38 9.99 -2.97
CA SER A 63 -12.75 10.41 -4.21
C SER A 63 -11.30 9.96 -4.30
N MET A 64 -10.95 9.30 -5.40
CA MET A 64 -9.57 8.96 -5.75
C MET A 64 -8.81 10.13 -6.38
N GLU A 65 -9.54 11.17 -6.82
CA GLU A 65 -9.00 12.22 -7.70
C GLU A 65 -7.83 13.00 -7.10
N PRO A 66 -7.88 13.51 -5.85
CA PRO A 66 -6.77 14.29 -5.29
C PRO A 66 -5.47 13.49 -5.24
N PHE A 67 -5.52 12.27 -4.72
CA PHE A 67 -4.35 11.42 -4.65
C PHE A 67 -3.80 11.04 -6.02
N TRP A 68 -4.68 10.71 -6.99
CA TRP A 68 -4.28 10.31 -8.34
C TRP A 68 -3.59 11.44 -9.09
N ASN A 69 -4.26 12.60 -9.16
CA ASN A 69 -3.82 13.70 -10.00
C ASN A 69 -2.69 14.53 -9.40
N GLU A 70 -2.69 14.71 -8.07
CA GLU A 70 -1.74 15.60 -7.42
C GLU A 70 -0.51 14.86 -6.85
N VAL A 71 -0.63 13.53 -6.61
CA VAL A 71 0.43 12.78 -5.93
C VAL A 71 0.93 11.61 -6.77
N LEU A 72 0.05 10.65 -7.11
CA LEU A 72 0.48 9.36 -7.66
C LEU A 72 1.03 9.50 -9.08
N ILE A 73 0.25 10.09 -9.99
CA ILE A 73 0.65 10.26 -11.41
C ILE A 73 1.91 11.11 -11.53
N PRO A 74 1.99 12.31 -10.91
CA PRO A 74 3.21 13.11 -10.99
C PRO A 74 4.45 12.39 -10.44
N ASN A 75 4.30 11.67 -9.31
CA ASN A 75 5.42 10.96 -8.72
C ASN A 75 5.90 9.78 -9.59
N LEU A 76 4.99 9.04 -10.22
CA LEU A 76 5.34 7.95 -11.14
C LEU A 76 6.01 8.45 -12.40
N GLN A 77 5.54 9.54 -12.98
CA GLN A 77 6.17 10.16 -14.16
C GLN A 77 7.59 10.62 -13.87
N ILE A 78 7.83 11.29 -12.74
CA ILE A 78 9.15 11.77 -12.35
C ILE A 78 10.11 10.62 -12.00
N SER A 79 9.63 9.63 -11.25
CA SER A 79 10.50 8.59 -10.69
C SER A 79 10.75 7.41 -11.62
N HIS A 80 9.79 7.10 -12.50
CA HIS A 80 9.79 5.86 -13.29
C HIS A 80 9.40 6.05 -14.76
N GLY A 81 9.01 7.25 -15.18
CA GLY A 81 8.50 7.50 -16.53
C GLY A 81 7.22 6.71 -16.86
N GLY A 82 6.50 6.26 -15.84
CA GLY A 82 5.35 5.36 -15.96
C GLY A 82 4.04 5.97 -15.52
N THR A 83 2.98 5.20 -15.69
CA THR A 83 1.62 5.52 -15.24
C THR A 83 1.11 4.41 -14.32
N PRO A 84 0.10 4.68 -13.47
CA PRO A 84 -0.55 3.64 -12.69
C PRO A 84 -1.15 2.55 -13.61
N VAL A 85 -1.24 1.32 -13.12
CA VAL A 85 -1.85 0.19 -13.86
C VAL A 85 -3.33 0.46 -14.16
N HIS A 86 -4.05 1.09 -13.21
CA HIS A 86 -5.44 1.53 -13.41
C HIS A 86 -5.47 3.02 -13.77
N SER A 87 -6.37 3.41 -14.64
CA SER A 87 -6.75 4.81 -14.81
C SER A 87 -7.54 5.32 -13.60
N LEU A 88 -7.67 6.64 -13.47
CA LEU A 88 -8.51 7.24 -12.42
C LEU A 88 -9.96 6.76 -12.50
N GLN A 89 -10.51 6.64 -13.71
CA GLN A 89 -11.88 6.18 -13.92
C GLN A 89 -12.07 4.72 -13.51
N GLU A 90 -11.13 3.85 -13.85
CA GLU A 90 -11.16 2.43 -13.47
C GLU A 90 -11.09 2.23 -11.96
N ILE A 91 -10.17 2.93 -11.28
CA ILE A 91 -10.02 2.77 -9.84
C ILE A 91 -11.20 3.37 -9.07
N GLN A 92 -11.75 4.50 -9.54
CA GLN A 92 -12.96 5.09 -8.97
C GLN A 92 -14.16 4.15 -9.15
N PHE A 93 -14.34 3.59 -10.34
CA PHE A 93 -15.38 2.60 -10.61
C PHE A 93 -15.25 1.36 -9.71
N LEU A 94 -14.04 0.86 -9.53
CA LEU A 94 -13.80 -0.27 -8.63
C LEU A 94 -14.12 0.08 -7.17
N LYS A 95 -13.75 1.27 -6.70
CA LYS A 95 -14.08 1.73 -5.35
C LYS A 95 -15.59 1.87 -5.16
N ASP A 96 -16.28 2.46 -6.12
CA ASP A 96 -17.73 2.66 -6.06
C ASP A 96 -18.49 1.32 -6.08
N THR A 97 -17.95 0.33 -6.81
CA THR A 97 -18.52 -1.02 -6.89
C THR A 97 -18.24 -1.86 -5.64
N PHE A 98 -17.05 -1.70 -5.04
CA PHE A 98 -16.57 -2.48 -3.90
C PHE A 98 -16.10 -1.58 -2.74
N PRO A 99 -17.00 -0.74 -2.17
CA PRO A 99 -16.60 0.29 -1.21
C PRO A 99 -16.02 -0.26 0.10
N ASP A 100 -16.36 -1.49 0.48
CA ASP A 100 -15.80 -2.15 1.65
C ASP A 100 -14.42 -2.77 1.40
N HIS A 101 -14.09 -3.06 0.15
CA HIS A 101 -12.86 -3.72 -0.24
C HIS A 101 -11.79 -2.75 -0.75
N ILE A 102 -12.19 -1.58 -1.27
CA ILE A 102 -11.24 -0.58 -1.76
C ILE A 102 -11.40 0.69 -0.95
N LYS A 103 -10.33 1.05 -0.22
CA LYS A 103 -10.29 2.20 0.67
C LYS A 103 -9.20 3.16 0.22
N GLN A 104 -9.51 4.46 0.24
CA GLN A 104 -8.53 5.51 0.01
C GLN A 104 -8.28 6.28 1.30
N TYR A 105 -7.00 6.39 1.65
CA TYR A 105 -6.55 7.22 2.76
C TYR A 105 -5.57 8.26 2.26
N ASP A 106 -5.90 9.52 2.51
CA ASP A 106 -5.06 10.65 2.16
C ASP A 106 -4.56 11.35 3.42
N ILE A 107 -3.35 11.91 3.34
CA ILE A 107 -2.75 12.70 4.40
C ILE A 107 -2.55 14.14 3.93
N TYR A 108 -3.04 15.08 4.73
CA TYR A 108 -3.05 16.51 4.46
C TYR A 108 -2.30 17.29 5.54
N GLU A 109 -1.80 18.45 5.16
CA GLU A 109 -1.43 19.55 6.07
C GLU A 109 -2.20 20.78 5.62
N GLY A 110 -3.17 21.23 6.45
CA GLY A 110 -4.20 22.17 6.01
C GLY A 110 -5.02 21.61 4.83
N ASP A 111 -5.07 22.35 3.73
CA ASP A 111 -5.78 21.94 2.49
C ASP A 111 -4.87 21.22 1.48
N LYS A 112 -3.58 21.08 1.77
CA LYS A 112 -2.61 20.52 0.85
C LYS A 112 -2.45 19.03 1.06
N ILE A 113 -2.70 18.24 0.02
CA ILE A 113 -2.43 16.80 0.03
C ILE A 113 -0.92 16.55 0.01
N LEU A 114 -0.45 15.71 0.91
CA LEU A 114 0.97 15.34 1.04
C LEU A 114 1.26 13.95 0.53
N GLY A 115 0.28 13.07 0.56
CA GLY A 115 0.42 11.69 0.14
C GLY A 115 -0.87 10.92 0.37
N GLY A 116 -0.82 9.63 0.04
CA GLY A 116 -1.96 8.76 0.23
C GLY A 116 -1.63 7.30 -0.02
N THR A 117 -2.61 6.46 0.24
CA THR A 117 -2.56 5.03 -0.08
C THR A 117 -3.94 4.52 -0.44
N THR A 118 -3.98 3.71 -1.50
CA THR A 118 -5.16 2.94 -1.88
C THR A 118 -5.00 1.53 -1.36
N LEU A 119 -5.90 1.10 -0.49
CA LEU A 119 -5.91 -0.23 0.09
C LEU A 119 -6.89 -1.13 -0.65
N PHE A 120 -6.42 -2.35 -0.96
CA PHE A 120 -7.27 -3.44 -1.43
C PHE A 120 -7.42 -4.44 -0.28
N ASN A 121 -8.63 -4.51 0.27
CA ASN A 121 -8.93 -5.31 1.45
C ASN A 121 -9.54 -6.65 1.05
N THR A 122 -8.94 -7.72 1.54
CA THR A 122 -9.57 -9.03 1.60
C THR A 122 -10.09 -9.28 3.01
N ARG A 123 -10.66 -10.46 3.27
CA ARG A 123 -11.11 -10.82 4.62
C ARG A 123 -9.99 -10.84 5.67
N LYS A 124 -8.74 -11.09 5.25
CA LYS A 124 -7.60 -11.25 6.16
C LYS A 124 -6.51 -10.23 5.96
N THR A 125 -6.43 -9.66 4.77
CA THR A 125 -5.27 -8.86 4.40
C THR A 125 -5.69 -7.53 3.80
N SER A 126 -5.06 -6.46 4.28
CA SER A 126 -5.10 -5.15 3.66
C SER A 126 -3.82 -4.94 2.86
N LEU A 127 -3.96 -4.78 1.54
CA LEU A 127 -2.84 -4.55 0.61
C LEU A 127 -2.77 -3.07 0.25
N ALA A 128 -1.62 -2.44 0.50
CA ALA A 128 -1.32 -1.12 -0.04
C ALA A 128 -1.00 -1.25 -1.55
N GLN A 129 -2.05 -1.22 -2.37
CA GLN A 129 -1.93 -1.36 -3.83
C GLN A 129 -1.21 -0.16 -4.45
N TYR A 130 -1.53 1.04 -3.98
CA TYR A 130 -0.84 2.27 -4.33
C TYR A 130 -0.46 3.02 -3.07
N ILE A 131 0.77 3.48 -3.01
CA ILE A 131 1.28 4.32 -1.93
C ILE A 131 2.25 5.34 -2.51
N SER A 132 2.01 6.61 -2.26
CA SER A 132 2.85 7.68 -2.80
C SER A 132 2.77 8.94 -1.95
N ALA A 133 3.81 9.78 -2.06
CA ALA A 133 3.82 11.10 -1.44
C ALA A 133 4.47 12.14 -2.35
N THR A 134 4.05 13.38 -2.19
CA THR A 134 4.72 14.53 -2.78
C THR A 134 6.16 14.67 -2.28
N PRO A 135 7.03 15.44 -2.93
CA PRO A 135 8.37 15.72 -2.40
C PRO A 135 8.36 16.27 -0.97
N TYR A 136 7.43 17.16 -0.65
CA TYR A 136 7.26 17.68 0.69
C TYR A 136 6.75 16.60 1.68
N GLY A 137 5.76 15.80 1.29
CA GLY A 137 5.29 14.68 2.11
C GLY A 137 6.39 13.63 2.40
N LYS A 138 7.32 13.43 1.45
CA LYS A 138 8.51 12.58 1.68
C LYS A 138 9.47 13.19 2.69
N SER A 139 9.74 14.50 2.60
CA SER A 139 10.66 15.20 3.50
C SER A 139 10.15 15.33 4.94
N THR A 140 8.83 15.31 5.13
CA THR A 140 8.15 15.39 6.43
C THR A 140 7.74 14.02 6.99
N ASP A 141 8.16 12.93 6.36
CA ASP A 141 7.82 11.56 6.76
C ASP A 141 6.29 11.28 6.84
N ALA A 142 5.48 11.97 6.04
CA ALA A 142 4.02 11.87 6.04
C ALA A 142 3.51 10.43 5.85
N LEU A 143 4.16 9.63 4.95
CA LEU A 143 3.80 8.22 4.78
C LEU A 143 4.10 7.35 6.00
N SER A 144 5.05 7.74 6.84
CA SER A 144 5.33 7.02 8.09
C SER A 144 4.19 7.22 9.09
N ALA A 145 3.65 8.46 9.19
CA ALA A 145 2.45 8.74 10.00
C ALA A 145 1.22 8.01 9.44
N LEU A 146 0.98 8.09 8.13
CA LEU A 146 -0.14 7.42 7.46
C LEU A 146 -0.12 5.91 7.69
N SER A 147 1.03 5.26 7.44
CA SER A 147 1.18 3.81 7.63
C SER A 147 0.97 3.40 9.10
N ALA A 148 1.56 4.15 10.05
CA ALA A 148 1.38 3.88 11.47
C ALA A 148 -0.09 4.03 11.89
N HIS A 149 -0.77 5.06 11.41
CA HIS A 149 -2.20 5.26 11.67
C HIS A 149 -3.04 4.08 11.19
N ILE A 150 -2.83 3.63 9.94
CA ILE A 150 -3.59 2.51 9.37
C ILE A 150 -3.32 1.23 10.13
N ILE A 151 -2.05 0.87 10.34
CA ILE A 151 -1.66 -0.39 10.99
C ILE A 151 -2.16 -0.43 12.43
N GLN A 152 -2.07 0.68 13.19
CA GLN A 152 -2.46 0.72 14.60
C GLN A 152 -3.96 0.84 14.80
N LYS A 153 -4.62 1.77 14.08
CA LYS A 153 -6.05 2.05 14.27
C LYS A 153 -6.98 1.07 13.58
N LYS A 154 -6.51 0.45 12.49
CA LYS A 154 -7.30 -0.49 11.70
C LYS A 154 -6.89 -1.96 11.93
N SER A 155 -6.08 -2.23 12.94
CA SER A 155 -5.58 -3.56 13.27
C SER A 155 -6.66 -4.61 13.56
N SER A 156 -7.86 -4.20 13.92
CA SER A 156 -9.01 -5.09 14.12
C SER A 156 -9.73 -5.48 12.83
N GLU A 157 -9.45 -4.80 11.72
CA GLU A 157 -10.15 -5.01 10.43
C GLU A 157 -9.45 -6.05 9.55
N PHE A 158 -8.18 -6.40 9.84
CA PHE A 158 -7.40 -7.36 9.07
C PHE A 158 -6.31 -8.06 9.91
N ASP A 159 -5.99 -9.29 9.53
CA ASP A 159 -4.94 -10.10 10.19
C ASP A 159 -3.54 -9.71 9.70
N TYR A 160 -3.42 -9.21 8.45
CA TYR A 160 -2.15 -8.86 7.81
C TYR A 160 -2.25 -7.55 7.06
N PHE A 161 -1.22 -6.72 7.20
CA PHE A 161 -0.98 -5.57 6.32
C PHE A 161 0.13 -5.91 5.34
N SER A 162 -0.11 -5.70 4.04
CA SER A 162 0.86 -6.00 2.99
C SER A 162 1.28 -4.73 2.25
N TYR A 163 2.59 -4.56 2.08
CA TYR A 163 3.18 -3.51 1.24
C TYR A 163 3.34 -3.94 -0.23
N GLY A 164 2.80 -5.11 -0.60
CA GLY A 164 2.93 -5.65 -1.96
C GLY A 164 4.20 -6.48 -2.16
N HIS A 165 4.66 -6.51 -3.41
CA HIS A 165 5.75 -7.38 -3.83
C HIS A 165 7.07 -6.61 -3.91
N SER A 166 8.16 -7.31 -3.57
CA SER A 166 9.53 -6.90 -3.88
C SER A 166 10.02 -7.67 -5.09
N ASN A 167 10.55 -6.95 -6.07
CA ASN A 167 11.07 -7.52 -7.32
C ASN A 167 12.60 -7.66 -7.22
N GLU A 168 13.13 -8.86 -7.47
CA GLU A 168 14.57 -9.12 -7.42
C GLU A 168 15.35 -8.52 -8.61
N ASP A 169 14.71 -8.32 -9.75
CA ASP A 169 15.35 -7.82 -10.98
C ASP A 169 15.95 -6.41 -10.87
N THR A 170 15.59 -5.66 -9.84
CA THR A 170 16.13 -4.31 -9.61
C THR A 170 17.38 -4.31 -8.74
N GLY A 171 17.85 -5.45 -8.26
CA GLY A 171 19.00 -5.57 -7.33
C GLY A 171 18.81 -4.83 -6.00
N ARG A 172 17.63 -4.32 -5.73
CA ARG A 172 17.28 -3.68 -4.48
C ARG A 172 16.46 -4.64 -3.64
N VAL A 173 17.14 -5.37 -2.78
CA VAL A 173 16.50 -5.90 -1.60
C VAL A 173 15.90 -4.69 -0.88
N LEU A 174 14.59 -4.67 -0.76
CA LEU A 174 13.93 -3.68 0.10
C LEU A 174 14.35 -3.97 1.53
N ASN A 175 15.47 -3.39 1.96
CA ASN A 175 15.85 -3.34 3.36
C ASN A 175 14.88 -2.40 4.09
N HIS A 176 13.71 -2.91 4.39
CA HIS A 176 12.67 -2.19 5.12
C HIS A 176 12.37 -2.90 6.41
N THR A 177 13.33 -2.84 7.20
CA THR A 177 13.13 -3.01 8.64
C THR A 177 13.01 -1.64 9.30
#